data_733f9388fd6c9fc4591ce48d4b9832f0
#
_entry.id   733f9388fd6c9fc4591ce48d4b9832f0
#
_cell.length_a   1.000
_cell.length_b   1.000
_cell.length_c   1.000
_cell.angle_alpha   90.00
_cell.angle_beta   90.00
_cell.angle_gamma   90.00
#
_symmetry.space_group_name_H-M   'P 1'
#
loop_
_entity.id
_entity.type
_entity.pdbx_description
1 polymer ?
#
loop_
_entity_poly.entity_id
_entity_poly.type
_entity_poly.pdbx_seq_one_letter_code
_entity_poly.pdbx_strand_id
1 'polypeptide(L)'
;RRYPGSAQTWTLIAAAALCLVLVTGTMVTGSGPHSGDAGVGMEGRLQMDTRVLAYVHSVCMYLYLIATIITTVLLRNSGAPDDAKRTAYVLIAMILVQWAIGVIQFRMGVPRWTIPAHIAMSSVVVAFSGFLFAHGKRRLPTLV
;
A
#
# COMPACT_ATOMS: atom_id res chain seq x y z
N ARG A 1 -18.62 -3.58 17.16
CA ARG A 1 -17.73 -3.09 16.10
C ARG A 1 -17.64 -1.57 16.18
N ARG A 2 -16.44 -1.04 16.06
CA ARG A 2 -16.20 0.42 16.11
C ARG A 2 -16.49 1.14 14.78
N TYR A 3 -16.58 0.38 13.69
CA TYR A 3 -16.87 0.90 12.35
C TYR A 3 -18.26 0.50 11.91
N PRO A 4 -18.95 1.37 11.14
CA PRO A 4 -20.15 0.93 10.42
C PRO A 4 -19.79 -0.16 9.40
N GLY A 5 -20.77 -0.99 9.02
CA GLY A 5 -20.55 -2.12 8.13
C GLY A 5 -19.91 -1.73 6.78
N SER A 6 -20.31 -0.58 6.25
CA SER A 6 -19.71 -0.03 5.01
C SER A 6 -18.22 0.27 5.15
N ALA A 7 -17.80 0.91 6.24
CA ALA A 7 -16.39 1.20 6.49
C ALA A 7 -15.58 -0.09 6.67
N GLN A 8 -16.14 -1.09 7.35
CA GLN A 8 -15.49 -2.39 7.51
C GLN A 8 -15.31 -3.10 6.16
N THR A 9 -16.30 -3.04 5.29
CA THR A 9 -16.20 -3.59 3.93
C THR A 9 -15.11 -2.89 3.13
N TRP A 10 -15.04 -1.57 3.20
CA TRP A 10 -14.02 -0.82 2.48
C TRP A 10 -12.61 -1.02 3.02
N THR A 11 -12.43 -1.30 4.31
CA THR A 11 -11.12 -1.71 4.83
C THR A 11 -10.68 -3.07 4.25
N LEU A 12 -11.62 -3.98 4.01
CA LEU A 12 -11.33 -5.26 3.35
C LEU A 12 -10.99 -5.06 1.86
N ILE A 13 -11.73 -4.21 1.16
CA ILE A 13 -11.43 -3.85 -0.24
C ILE A 13 -10.04 -3.21 -0.33
N ALA A 14 -9.71 -2.30 0.56
CA ALA A 14 -8.38 -1.69 0.63
C ALA A 14 -7.29 -2.74 0.89
N ALA A 15 -7.53 -3.70 1.79
CA ALA A 15 -6.59 -4.78 2.07
C ALA A 15 -6.35 -5.66 0.83
N ALA A 16 -7.40 -6.00 0.09
CA ALA A 16 -7.29 -6.76 -1.16
C ALA A 16 -6.50 -5.98 -2.22
N ALA A 17 -6.78 -4.68 -2.38
CA ALA A 17 -6.05 -3.81 -3.28
C ALA A 17 -4.57 -3.70 -2.88
N LEU A 18 -4.27 -3.62 -1.58
CA LEU A 18 -2.89 -3.60 -1.07
C LEU A 18 -2.14 -4.89 -1.43
N CYS A 19 -2.79 -6.05 -1.33
CA CYS A 19 -2.19 -7.32 -1.77
C CYS A 19 -1.79 -7.25 -3.25
N LEU A 20 -2.65 -6.71 -4.11
CA LEU A 20 -2.33 -6.51 -5.53
C LEU A 20 -1.17 -5.52 -5.73
N VAL A 21 -1.12 -4.45 -4.95
CA VAL A 21 0.00 -3.50 -4.97
C VAL A 21 1.32 -4.19 -4.63
N LEU A 22 1.34 -5.02 -3.60
CA LEU A 22 2.55 -5.74 -3.16
C LEU A 22 2.99 -6.76 -4.21
N VAL A 23 2.07 -7.56 -4.74
CA VAL A 23 2.38 -8.55 -5.79
C VAL A 23 2.91 -7.87 -7.04
N THR A 24 2.23 -6.84 -7.54
CA THR A 24 2.68 -6.12 -8.74
C THR A 24 4.00 -5.38 -8.51
N GLY A 25 4.21 -4.86 -7.31
CA GLY A 25 5.48 -4.24 -6.93
C GLY A 25 6.66 -5.22 -6.97
N THR A 26 6.48 -6.44 -6.48
CA THR A 26 7.51 -7.49 -6.58
C THR A 26 7.76 -7.90 -8.03
N MET A 27 6.73 -7.91 -8.88
CA MET A 27 6.88 -8.19 -10.31
C MET A 27 7.69 -7.10 -11.01
N VAL A 28 7.44 -5.82 -10.70
CA VAL A 28 8.23 -4.70 -11.22
C VAL A 28 9.70 -4.86 -10.83
N THR A 29 9.98 -5.12 -9.56
CA THR A 29 11.35 -5.35 -9.07
C THR A 29 11.98 -6.56 -9.74
N GLY A 30 11.24 -7.66 -9.88
CA GLY A 30 11.71 -8.89 -10.49
C GLY A 30 12.02 -8.78 -11.99
N SER A 31 11.40 -7.82 -12.69
CA SER A 31 11.66 -7.52 -14.11
C SER A 31 12.64 -6.36 -14.31
N GLY A 32 12.95 -5.62 -13.25
CA GLY A 32 13.72 -4.38 -13.29
C GLY A 32 15.22 -4.58 -13.49
N PRO A 33 15.97 -3.45 -13.62
CA PRO A 33 17.39 -3.48 -14.00
C PRO A 33 18.30 -4.14 -12.97
N HIS A 34 17.87 -4.24 -11.71
CA HIS A 34 18.65 -4.84 -10.61
C HIS A 34 18.21 -6.26 -10.25
N SER A 35 17.26 -6.82 -10.99
CA SER A 35 16.89 -8.22 -10.82
C SER A 35 18.02 -9.13 -11.30
N GLY A 36 18.43 -10.05 -10.44
CA GLY A 36 19.53 -10.96 -10.75
C GLY A 36 20.93 -10.34 -10.69
N ASP A 37 21.10 -9.24 -9.97
CA ASP A 37 22.36 -8.49 -9.85
C ASP A 37 23.58 -9.33 -9.34
N ALA A 38 23.35 -10.50 -8.79
CA ALA A 38 24.42 -11.39 -8.31
C ALA A 38 25.30 -11.99 -9.43
N GLY A 39 25.29 -11.41 -10.62
CA GLY A 39 26.18 -11.76 -11.72
C GLY A 39 25.67 -12.88 -12.61
N VAL A 40 24.41 -13.22 -12.53
CA VAL A 40 23.81 -14.41 -13.19
C VAL A 40 23.05 -14.06 -14.47
N GLY A 41 23.35 -12.92 -15.10
CA GLY A 41 22.72 -12.52 -16.37
C GLY A 41 21.19 -12.41 -16.30
N MET A 42 20.50 -13.05 -17.25
CA MET A 42 19.04 -12.98 -17.35
C MET A 42 18.29 -14.05 -16.55
N GLU A 43 18.98 -15.02 -15.95
CA GLU A 43 18.36 -16.20 -15.37
C GLU A 43 17.52 -15.91 -14.11
N GLY A 44 17.85 -14.90 -13.32
CA GLY A 44 17.06 -14.49 -12.15
C GLY A 44 16.01 -13.43 -12.43
N ARG A 45 15.81 -13.03 -13.67
CA ARG A 45 14.95 -11.92 -14.05
C ARG A 45 13.60 -12.42 -14.56
N LEU A 46 12.52 -11.78 -14.10
CA LEU A 46 11.19 -11.99 -14.66
C LEU A 46 11.13 -11.47 -16.11
N GLN A 47 10.81 -12.36 -17.07
CA GLN A 47 10.78 -12.07 -18.49
C GLN A 47 9.46 -11.36 -18.88
N MET A 48 9.22 -10.18 -18.35
CA MET A 48 8.08 -9.33 -18.64
C MET A 48 8.54 -7.89 -18.79
N ASP A 49 7.79 -7.10 -19.57
CA ASP A 49 8.09 -5.68 -19.76
C ASP A 49 7.90 -4.90 -18.44
N THR A 50 8.99 -4.41 -17.90
CA THR A 50 9.01 -3.63 -16.65
C THR A 50 8.12 -2.41 -16.73
N ARG A 51 8.04 -1.74 -17.87
CA ARG A 51 7.22 -0.55 -18.07
C ARG A 51 5.73 -0.88 -17.95
N VAL A 52 5.29 -1.96 -18.57
CA VAL A 52 3.90 -2.45 -18.46
C VAL A 52 3.58 -2.82 -17.02
N LEU A 53 4.47 -3.56 -16.36
CA LEU A 53 4.29 -3.94 -14.95
C LEU A 53 4.25 -2.72 -14.03
N ALA A 54 5.06 -1.70 -14.30
CA ALA A 54 5.03 -0.45 -13.54
C ALA A 54 3.69 0.28 -13.69
N TYR A 55 3.10 0.31 -14.87
CA TYR A 55 1.75 0.86 -15.07
C TYR A 55 0.68 0.06 -14.35
N VAL A 56 0.73 -1.27 -14.43
CA VAL A 56 -0.21 -2.15 -13.69
C VAL A 56 -0.10 -1.92 -12.19
N HIS A 57 1.13 -1.84 -11.68
CA HIS A 57 1.40 -1.53 -10.28
C HIS A 57 0.83 -0.17 -9.87
N SER A 58 0.99 0.85 -10.70
CA SER A 58 0.44 2.19 -10.47
C SER A 58 -1.08 2.17 -10.41
N VAL A 59 -1.76 1.45 -11.31
CA VAL A 59 -3.22 1.31 -11.28
C VAL A 59 -3.68 0.65 -9.97
N CYS A 60 -3.03 -0.42 -9.55
CA CYS A 60 -3.32 -1.08 -8.27
C CYS A 60 -3.14 -0.13 -7.09
N MET A 61 -2.08 0.70 -7.12
CA MET A 61 -1.83 1.70 -6.10
C MET A 61 -2.93 2.78 -6.05
N TYR A 62 -3.41 3.24 -7.20
CA TYR A 62 -4.53 4.19 -7.25
C TYR A 62 -5.82 3.57 -6.70
N LEU A 63 -6.11 2.31 -7.02
CA LEU A 63 -7.26 1.59 -6.45
C LEU A 63 -7.16 1.50 -4.93
N TYR A 64 -5.97 1.18 -4.42
CA TYR A 64 -5.71 1.15 -2.98
C TYR A 64 -5.89 2.52 -2.33
N LEU A 65 -5.36 3.58 -2.93
CA LEU A 65 -5.51 4.95 -2.43
C LEU A 65 -6.97 5.37 -2.40
N ILE A 66 -7.73 5.12 -3.47
CA ILE A 66 -9.15 5.45 -3.55
C ILE A 66 -9.94 4.70 -2.47
N ALA A 67 -9.70 3.40 -2.30
CA ALA A 67 -10.35 2.60 -1.26
C ALA A 67 -10.04 3.13 0.15
N THR A 68 -8.80 3.56 0.40
CA THR A 68 -8.38 4.16 1.66
C THR A 68 -9.05 5.53 1.90
N ILE A 69 -9.17 6.35 0.87
CA ILE A 69 -9.87 7.64 0.95
C ILE A 69 -11.36 7.42 1.25
N ILE A 70 -12.02 6.49 0.57
CA ILE A 70 -13.42 6.16 0.82
C ILE A 70 -13.60 5.69 2.26
N THR A 71 -12.75 4.80 2.73
CA THR A 71 -12.75 4.35 4.13
C THR A 71 -12.66 5.54 5.09
N THR A 72 -11.73 6.46 4.83
CA THR A 72 -11.51 7.63 5.68
C THR A 72 -12.74 8.55 5.72
N VAL A 73 -13.37 8.79 4.58
CA VAL A 73 -14.61 9.59 4.50
C VAL A 73 -15.73 8.92 5.30
N LEU A 74 -15.89 7.62 5.15
CA LEU A 74 -16.90 6.87 5.90
C LEU A 74 -16.65 6.93 7.42
N LEU A 75 -15.40 6.85 7.85
CA LEU A 75 -15.03 6.98 9.26
C LEU A 75 -15.34 8.38 9.81
N ARG A 76 -15.04 9.41 9.03
CA ARG A 76 -15.39 10.79 9.41
C ARG A 76 -16.89 10.99 9.58
N ASN A 77 -17.65 10.55 8.59
CA ASN A 77 -19.09 10.77 8.54
C ASN A 77 -19.85 9.95 9.59
N SER A 78 -19.28 8.84 10.04
CA SER A 78 -19.89 7.98 11.07
C SER A 78 -19.51 8.35 12.50
N GLY A 79 -18.68 9.37 12.70
CA GLY A 79 -18.19 9.72 14.03
C GLY A 79 -17.28 8.64 14.63
N ALA A 80 -16.51 7.95 13.81
CA ALA A 80 -15.57 6.93 14.27
C ALA A 80 -14.55 7.52 15.28
N PRO A 81 -13.94 6.67 16.12
CA PRO A 81 -12.97 7.12 17.11
C PRO A 81 -11.79 7.89 16.50
N ASP A 82 -11.26 8.83 17.25
CA ASP A 82 -10.18 9.71 16.76
C ASP A 82 -8.90 8.95 16.43
N ASP A 83 -8.60 7.87 17.14
CA ASP A 83 -7.45 7.00 16.82
C ASP A 83 -7.56 6.39 15.41
N ALA A 84 -8.74 5.93 15.02
CA ALA A 84 -8.99 5.38 13.70
C ALA A 84 -8.86 6.45 12.62
N LYS A 85 -9.45 7.61 12.82
CA LYS A 85 -9.35 8.74 11.87
C LYS A 85 -7.90 9.21 11.71
N ARG A 86 -7.18 9.33 12.82
CA ARG A 86 -5.76 9.70 12.82
C ARG A 86 -4.91 8.71 12.04
N THR A 87 -5.10 7.41 12.29
CA THR A 87 -4.42 6.35 11.55
C THR A 87 -4.71 6.43 10.07
N ALA A 88 -5.97 6.68 9.66
CA ALA A 88 -6.35 6.82 8.26
C ALA A 88 -5.67 8.02 7.60
N TYR A 89 -5.61 9.18 8.26
CA TYR A 89 -4.92 10.36 7.71
C TYR A 89 -3.42 10.15 7.56
N VAL A 90 -2.77 9.56 8.56
CA VAL A 90 -1.35 9.23 8.50
C VAL A 90 -1.09 8.24 7.36
N LEU A 91 -1.93 7.24 7.21
CA LEU A 91 -1.81 6.25 6.14
C LEU A 91 -1.92 6.90 4.76
N ILE A 92 -2.89 7.79 4.54
CA ILE A 92 -3.02 8.53 3.27
C ILE A 92 -1.76 9.33 2.98
N ALA A 93 -1.25 10.06 3.96
CA ALA A 93 -0.01 10.83 3.81
C ALA A 93 1.17 9.94 3.41
N MET A 94 1.30 8.78 4.03
CA MET A 94 2.34 7.81 3.73
C MET A 94 2.19 7.21 2.33
N ILE A 95 0.96 6.91 1.89
CA ILE A 95 0.67 6.43 0.54
C ILE A 95 1.11 7.47 -0.50
N LEU A 96 0.81 8.75 -0.27
CA LEU A 96 1.20 9.83 -1.18
C LEU A 96 2.72 9.99 -1.26
N VAL A 97 3.42 9.92 -0.13
CA VAL A 97 4.90 9.95 -0.09
C VAL A 97 5.47 8.76 -0.84
N GLN A 98 4.95 7.58 -0.60
CA GLN A 98 5.39 6.34 -1.26
C GLN A 98 5.16 6.40 -2.78
N TRP A 99 4.03 6.94 -3.20
CA TRP A 99 3.75 7.18 -4.61
C TRP A 99 4.77 8.13 -5.25
N ALA A 100 5.07 9.25 -4.58
CA ALA A 100 6.05 10.22 -5.08
C ALA A 100 7.44 9.58 -5.21
N ILE A 101 7.87 8.80 -4.20
CA ILE A 101 9.13 8.05 -4.25
C ILE A 101 9.13 7.08 -5.43
N GLY A 102 8.05 6.34 -5.64
CA GLY A 102 7.93 5.38 -6.75
C GLY A 102 8.01 6.04 -8.13
N VAL A 103 7.36 7.18 -8.31
CA VAL A 103 7.42 7.94 -9.58
C VAL A 103 8.84 8.47 -9.85
N ILE A 104 9.47 9.05 -8.85
CA ILE A 104 10.85 9.56 -8.95
C ILE A 104 11.80 8.40 -9.25
N GLN A 105 11.69 7.30 -8.51
CA GLN A 105 12.48 6.09 -8.72
C GLN A 105 12.40 5.59 -10.16
N PHE A 106 11.19 5.46 -10.69
CA PHE A 106 10.99 4.97 -12.05
C PHE A 106 11.59 5.90 -13.10
N ARG A 107 11.41 7.21 -12.94
CA ARG A 107 11.96 8.23 -13.86
C ARG A 107 13.48 8.32 -13.81
N MET A 108 14.11 7.98 -12.68
CA MET A 108 15.56 7.95 -12.52
C MET A 108 16.20 6.64 -13.00
N GLY A 109 15.46 5.72 -13.60
CA GLY A 109 15.98 4.43 -14.03
C GLY A 109 16.19 3.41 -12.91
N VAL A 110 15.45 3.55 -11.83
CA VAL A 110 15.47 2.65 -10.66
C VAL A 110 16.89 2.52 -10.06
N PRO A 111 17.45 3.59 -9.48
CA PRO A 111 18.75 3.49 -8.79
C PRO A 111 18.69 2.47 -7.67
N ARG A 112 19.76 1.69 -7.52
CA ARG A 112 19.83 0.58 -6.55
C ARG A 112 19.47 0.99 -5.12
N TRP A 113 19.94 2.16 -4.68
CA TRP A 113 19.72 2.66 -3.32
C TRP A 113 18.24 2.98 -3.03
N THR A 114 17.41 3.24 -4.05
CA THR A 114 15.99 3.56 -3.89
C THR A 114 15.15 2.32 -3.58
N ILE A 115 15.61 1.14 -3.96
CA ILE A 115 14.87 -0.11 -3.79
C ILE A 115 14.63 -0.43 -2.30
N PRO A 116 15.66 -0.50 -1.43
CA PRO A 116 15.43 -0.78 -0.02
C PRO A 116 14.61 0.32 0.68
N ALA A 117 14.78 1.59 0.30
CA ALA A 117 14.00 2.69 0.84
C ALA A 117 12.51 2.55 0.51
N HIS A 118 12.18 2.22 -0.73
CA HIS A 118 10.81 2.01 -1.19
C HIS A 118 10.18 0.78 -0.49
N ILE A 119 10.91 -0.31 -0.37
CA ILE A 119 10.46 -1.53 0.32
C ILE A 119 10.22 -1.27 1.81
N ALA A 120 11.14 -0.59 2.49
CA ALA A 120 10.99 -0.24 3.90
C ALA A 120 9.75 0.61 4.15
N MET A 121 9.50 1.63 3.32
CA MET A 121 8.31 2.46 3.41
C MET A 121 7.04 1.66 3.12
N SER A 122 7.08 0.72 2.18
CA SER A 122 5.96 -0.20 1.91
C SER A 122 5.59 -1.01 3.15
N SER A 123 6.57 -1.49 3.90
CA SER A 123 6.34 -2.22 5.16
C SER A 123 5.60 -1.37 6.19
N VAL A 124 5.92 -0.10 6.29
CA VAL A 124 5.24 0.85 7.17
C VAL A 124 3.79 1.08 6.72
N VAL A 125 3.55 1.23 5.43
CA VAL A 125 2.19 1.33 4.86
C VAL A 125 1.37 0.08 5.18
N VAL A 126 1.94 -1.10 5.03
CA VAL A 126 1.27 -2.38 5.38
C VAL A 126 0.90 -2.40 6.87
N ALA A 127 1.82 -2.01 7.74
CA ALA A 127 1.57 -1.97 9.18
C ALA A 127 0.41 -1.02 9.54
N PHE A 128 0.40 0.19 8.99
CA PHE A 128 -0.68 1.17 9.23
C PHE A 128 -2.02 0.72 8.65
N SER A 129 -2.02 0.03 7.50
CA SER A 129 -3.23 -0.59 6.94
C SER A 129 -3.79 -1.65 7.90
N GLY A 130 -2.91 -2.46 8.48
CA GLY A 130 -3.26 -3.45 9.51
C GLY A 130 -3.83 -2.79 10.77
N PHE A 131 -3.24 -1.71 11.23
CA PHE A 131 -3.75 -0.94 12.38
C PHE A 131 -5.12 -0.36 12.09
N LEU A 132 -5.33 0.21 10.92
CA LEU A 132 -6.62 0.77 10.53
C LEU A 132 -7.71 -0.31 10.55
N PHE A 133 -7.43 -1.48 10.02
CA PHE A 133 -8.34 -2.63 10.08
C PHE A 133 -8.60 -3.08 11.51
N ALA A 134 -7.54 -3.19 12.32
CA ALA A 134 -7.61 -3.65 13.71
C ALA A 134 -8.41 -2.71 14.61
N HIS A 135 -8.32 -1.40 14.39
CA HIS A 135 -9.13 -0.42 15.12
C HIS A 135 -10.63 -0.69 14.97
N GLY A 136 -11.09 -1.15 13.82
CA GLY A 136 -12.49 -1.49 13.57
C GLY A 136 -12.93 -2.77 14.28
N LYS A 137 -12.01 -3.65 14.64
CA LYS A 137 -12.27 -4.93 15.31
C LYS A 137 -12.21 -4.86 16.84
N ARG A 138 -11.66 -3.79 17.39
CA ARG A 138 -11.59 -3.63 18.84
C ARG A 138 -12.98 -3.68 19.45
N ARG A 139 -13.18 -4.57 20.40
CA ARG A 139 -14.38 -4.56 21.24
C ARG A 139 -14.25 -3.44 22.26
N LEU A 140 -15.32 -2.67 22.45
CA LEU A 140 -15.39 -1.78 23.59
C LEU A 140 -15.34 -2.65 24.85
N PRO A 141 -14.62 -2.23 25.91
CA PRO A 141 -14.71 -2.91 27.19
C PRO A 141 -16.19 -2.98 27.59
N THR A 142 -16.69 -4.16 27.88
CA THR A 142 -17.96 -4.29 28.56
C THR A 142 -17.80 -3.64 29.92
N LEU A 143 -18.43 -2.49 30.12
CA LEU A 143 -18.56 -1.90 31.45
C LEU A 143 -19.39 -2.90 32.28
N VAL A 144 -18.72 -3.67 33.10
CA VAL A 144 -19.34 -4.52 34.10
C VAL A 144 -19.68 -3.66 35.31
#